data_ed7c24f270c8216b99bb3cc269e5a91f
#
_entry.id   ed7c24f270c8216b99bb3cc269e5a91f
#
_cell.length_a   1.000
_cell.length_b   1.000
_cell.length_c   1.000
_cell.angle_alpha   90.00
_cell.angle_beta   90.00
_cell.angle_gamma   90.00
#
_symmetry.space_group_name_H-M   'P 1'
#
loop_
_entity.id
_entity.type
_entity.pdbx_description
1 polymer ?
#
loop_
_entity_poly.entity_id
_entity_poly.type
_entity_poly.pdbx_seq_one_letter_code
_entity_poly.pdbx_strand_id
1 'polypeptide(L)'
;MKPNLIKQKMLRGECTTNGWLSLGSSYSAELMGHAGFDSVTVDCQHGMFDFNQALPMLQALSATPTVPIVRAPWNDTAIIMHLLDAGAYGVICPMINNRAEAERLVGACRYAPAGMRSYGPARGLLYGGADYFDHANDTIVTFAMIETLEGIKNLDDILATPGLDGIYIGPNDLALVLGARPGTDLTDQRCIDMIAHILARAKHFNKFAGIFCASGAVGAIRRVQGFDLVTLTHEGSLLSNAAKAAVAAALAPPPAGSEPKVSTGY
;
A
#
# COMPACT_ATOMS: atom_id res chain seq x y z
N MET A 1 -19.86 8.33 -7.90
CA MET A 1 -18.97 7.38 -7.23
C MET A 1 -18.29 8.06 -6.05
N LYS A 2 -18.12 7.35 -4.91
CA LYS A 2 -17.32 7.84 -3.78
C LYS A 2 -15.92 8.24 -4.27
N PRO A 3 -15.40 9.44 -3.97
CA PRO A 3 -14.12 9.89 -4.48
C PRO A 3 -12.95 9.12 -3.87
N ASN A 4 -11.89 8.92 -4.65
CA ASN A 4 -10.63 8.38 -4.16
C ASN A 4 -9.78 9.51 -3.58
N LEU A 5 -9.86 9.69 -2.27
CA LEU A 5 -9.23 10.83 -1.59
C LEU A 5 -7.71 10.83 -1.69
N ILE A 6 -7.05 9.67 -1.72
CA ILE A 6 -5.59 9.62 -1.91
C ILE A 6 -5.20 10.05 -3.32
N LYS A 7 -5.93 9.58 -4.37
CA LYS A 7 -5.67 10.02 -5.74
C LYS A 7 -5.82 11.54 -5.87
N GLN A 8 -6.87 12.10 -5.28
CA GLN A 8 -7.09 13.55 -5.28
C GLN A 8 -5.98 14.32 -4.56
N LYS A 9 -5.51 13.84 -3.40
CA LYS A 9 -4.38 14.45 -2.68
C LYS A 9 -3.10 14.39 -3.51
N MET A 10 -2.74 13.22 -4.04
CA MET A 10 -1.55 13.04 -4.88
C MET A 10 -1.58 13.94 -6.13
N LEU A 11 -2.74 14.10 -6.77
CA LEU A 11 -2.89 15.03 -7.91
C LEU A 11 -2.66 16.50 -7.53
N ARG A 12 -2.86 16.89 -6.27
CA ARG A 12 -2.51 18.22 -5.75
C ARG A 12 -1.06 18.32 -5.26
N GLY A 13 -0.26 17.26 -5.42
CA GLY A 13 1.12 17.21 -4.93
C GLY A 13 1.24 16.98 -3.41
N GLU A 14 0.16 16.52 -2.77
CA GLU A 14 0.16 16.19 -1.35
C GLU A 14 0.58 14.72 -1.16
N CYS A 15 1.55 14.49 -0.26
CA CYS A 15 1.93 13.13 0.13
C CYS A 15 0.86 12.52 1.05
N THR A 16 0.50 11.26 0.80
CA THR A 16 -0.49 10.50 1.56
C THR A 16 0.17 9.43 2.42
N THR A 17 -0.42 9.14 3.57
CA THR A 17 0.00 8.10 4.50
C THR A 17 -0.77 6.82 4.27
N ASN A 18 -0.09 5.68 4.40
CA ASN A 18 -0.69 4.36 4.23
C ASN A 18 -0.34 3.44 5.40
N GLY A 19 -1.35 2.71 5.90
CA GLY A 19 -1.18 1.58 6.80
C GLY A 19 -1.13 0.27 6.00
N TRP A 20 -0.70 -0.83 6.63
CA TRP A 20 -0.54 -2.12 5.95
C TRP A 20 -1.05 -3.27 6.82
N LEU A 21 -1.86 -4.16 6.24
CA LEU A 21 -2.54 -5.26 6.93
C LEU A 21 -2.03 -6.62 6.46
N SER A 22 -1.58 -7.44 7.38
CA SER A 22 -1.03 -8.77 7.13
C SER A 22 -1.58 -9.89 8.02
N LEU A 23 -2.44 -9.56 9.02
CA LEU A 23 -2.94 -10.53 10.01
C LEU A 23 -4.25 -11.23 9.64
N GLY A 24 -4.95 -10.81 8.58
CA GLY A 24 -6.21 -11.43 8.15
C GLY A 24 -7.40 -11.18 9.08
N SER A 25 -7.38 -10.11 9.88
CA SER A 25 -8.42 -9.76 10.84
C SER A 25 -9.20 -8.54 10.40
N SER A 26 -10.52 -8.65 10.27
CA SER A 26 -11.41 -7.51 9.98
C SER A 26 -11.42 -6.50 11.12
N TYR A 27 -11.28 -6.95 12.37
CA TYR A 27 -11.21 -6.05 13.52
C TYR A 27 -9.89 -5.24 13.53
N SER A 28 -8.75 -5.87 13.21
CA SER A 28 -7.51 -5.10 13.07
C SER A 28 -7.57 -4.11 11.90
N ALA A 29 -8.25 -4.48 10.80
CA ALA A 29 -8.48 -3.59 9.68
C ALA A 29 -9.31 -2.36 10.09
N GLU A 30 -10.37 -2.54 10.89
CA GLU A 30 -11.19 -1.45 11.43
C GLU A 30 -10.37 -0.51 12.34
N LEU A 31 -9.57 -1.08 13.27
CA LEU A 31 -8.67 -0.31 14.13
C LEU A 31 -7.69 0.54 13.33
N MET A 32 -7.03 -0.06 12.34
CA MET A 32 -6.11 0.65 11.46
C MET A 32 -6.81 1.71 10.60
N GLY A 33 -8.04 1.43 10.16
CA GLY A 33 -8.86 2.36 9.40
C GLY A 33 -9.26 3.62 10.18
N HIS A 34 -9.35 3.54 11.51
CA HIS A 34 -9.61 4.67 12.40
C HIS A 34 -8.35 5.33 12.95
N ALA A 35 -7.15 4.81 12.67
CA ALA A 35 -5.88 5.34 13.18
C ALA A 35 -5.39 6.65 12.53
N GLY A 36 -6.09 7.14 11.50
CA GLY A 36 -5.77 8.41 10.84
C GLY A 36 -4.91 8.29 9.58
N PHE A 37 -4.71 7.09 9.03
CA PHE A 37 -4.10 6.91 7.72
C PHE A 37 -5.02 7.41 6.60
N ASP A 38 -4.44 7.97 5.52
CA ASP A 38 -5.20 8.32 4.31
C ASP A 38 -5.70 7.08 3.58
N SER A 39 -4.92 6.02 3.59
CA SER A 39 -5.26 4.70 3.03
C SER A 39 -4.74 3.56 3.88
N VAL A 40 -5.32 2.39 3.69
CA VAL A 40 -4.86 1.14 4.30
C VAL A 40 -4.83 0.05 3.24
N THR A 41 -3.69 -0.63 3.13
CA THR A 41 -3.46 -1.71 2.16
C THR A 41 -3.69 -3.07 2.79
N VAL A 42 -4.58 -3.87 2.20
CA VAL A 42 -4.76 -5.30 2.50
C VAL A 42 -3.74 -6.08 1.68
N ASP A 43 -2.82 -6.77 2.36
CA ASP A 43 -1.70 -7.46 1.73
C ASP A 43 -2.06 -8.89 1.36
N CYS A 44 -2.51 -9.12 0.13
CA CYS A 44 -2.84 -10.45 -0.35
C CYS A 44 -1.63 -11.24 -0.87
N GLN A 45 -0.41 -10.67 -0.86
CA GLN A 45 0.81 -11.36 -1.27
C GLN A 45 1.50 -12.08 -0.09
N HIS A 46 1.76 -11.35 0.99
CA HIS A 46 2.47 -11.84 2.17
C HIS A 46 1.62 -11.86 3.44
N GLY A 47 0.37 -11.42 3.37
CA GLY A 47 -0.58 -11.59 4.47
C GLY A 47 -0.86 -13.07 4.73
N MET A 48 -1.06 -13.45 6.00
CA MET A 48 -1.34 -14.84 6.40
C MET A 48 -2.82 -15.18 6.20
N PHE A 49 -3.37 -14.89 5.01
CA PHE A 49 -4.79 -15.04 4.68
C PHE A 49 -5.02 -15.12 3.17
N ASP A 50 -6.21 -15.54 2.78
CA ASP A 50 -6.68 -15.57 1.40
C ASP A 50 -7.80 -14.52 1.13
N PHE A 51 -8.46 -14.62 -0.03
CA PHE A 51 -9.56 -13.73 -0.42
C PHE A 51 -10.73 -13.75 0.58
N ASN A 52 -10.99 -14.89 1.25
CA ASN A 52 -12.11 -15.01 2.17
C ASN A 52 -11.92 -14.12 3.41
N GLN A 53 -10.67 -13.86 3.82
CA GLN A 53 -10.36 -12.91 4.88
C GLN A 53 -10.18 -11.49 4.33
N ALA A 54 -9.64 -11.32 3.12
CA ALA A 54 -9.48 -10.01 2.51
C ALA A 54 -10.83 -9.28 2.32
N LEU A 55 -11.89 -10.01 1.94
CA LEU A 55 -13.23 -9.43 1.77
C LEU A 55 -13.77 -8.79 3.05
N PRO A 56 -13.87 -9.45 4.22
CA PRO A 56 -14.33 -8.78 5.45
C PRO A 56 -13.39 -7.66 5.93
N MET A 57 -12.07 -7.71 5.62
CA MET A 57 -11.17 -6.58 5.91
C MET A 57 -11.52 -5.35 5.05
N LEU A 58 -11.80 -5.52 3.76
CA LEU A 58 -12.28 -4.45 2.88
C LEU A 58 -13.65 -3.93 3.31
N GLN A 59 -14.54 -4.80 3.84
CA GLN A 59 -15.82 -4.39 4.42
C GLN A 59 -15.61 -3.51 5.67
N ALA A 60 -14.73 -3.90 6.57
CA ALA A 60 -14.39 -3.11 7.76
C ALA A 60 -13.82 -1.73 7.38
N LEU A 61 -12.86 -1.68 6.46
CA LEU A 61 -12.28 -0.42 5.97
C LEU A 61 -13.32 0.49 5.32
N SER A 62 -14.35 -0.05 4.66
CA SER A 62 -15.38 0.77 4.02
C SER A 62 -16.25 1.57 5.00
N ALA A 63 -16.27 1.19 6.27
CA ALA A 63 -16.95 1.92 7.36
C ALA A 63 -16.07 3.02 7.98
N THR A 64 -14.81 3.14 7.55
CA THR A 64 -13.83 4.11 8.04
C THR A 64 -13.59 5.24 7.04
N PRO A 65 -12.92 6.33 7.43
CA PRO A 65 -12.57 7.40 6.48
C PRO A 65 -11.43 7.05 5.51
N THR A 66 -10.70 5.95 5.73
CA THR A 66 -9.55 5.56 4.90
C THR A 66 -9.95 5.02 3.52
N VAL A 67 -9.05 5.15 2.55
CA VAL A 67 -9.21 4.56 1.22
C VAL A 67 -8.65 3.12 1.24
N PRO A 68 -9.48 2.08 0.90
CA PRO A 68 -9.00 0.71 0.87
C PRO A 68 -8.14 0.46 -0.38
N ILE A 69 -6.92 0.01 -0.18
CA ILE A 69 -5.99 -0.44 -1.22
C ILE A 69 -5.73 -1.94 -1.01
N VAL A 70 -5.33 -2.65 -2.05
CA VAL A 70 -4.86 -4.03 -1.96
C VAL A 70 -3.47 -4.14 -2.57
N ARG A 71 -2.61 -4.99 -1.99
CA ARG A 71 -1.50 -5.56 -2.73
C ARG A 71 -1.95 -6.91 -3.28
N ALA A 72 -1.97 -7.04 -4.61
CA ALA A 72 -2.34 -8.30 -5.26
C ALA A 72 -1.30 -9.38 -4.94
N PRO A 73 -1.68 -10.67 -4.87
CA PRO A 73 -0.72 -11.73 -4.64
C PRO A 73 0.28 -11.89 -5.79
N TRP A 74 -0.16 -11.60 -7.00
CA TRP A 74 0.61 -11.63 -8.23
C TRP A 74 -0.08 -10.81 -9.32
N ASN A 75 0.58 -10.61 -10.48
CA ASN A 75 -0.02 -9.98 -11.65
C ASN A 75 -0.99 -10.95 -12.37
N ASP A 76 -1.98 -11.41 -11.64
CA ASP A 76 -3.06 -12.27 -12.12
C ASP A 76 -4.33 -11.45 -12.32
N THR A 77 -4.81 -11.42 -13.56
CA THR A 77 -5.96 -10.60 -13.96
C THR A 77 -7.23 -10.97 -13.21
N ALA A 78 -7.47 -12.28 -12.97
CA ALA A 78 -8.70 -12.74 -12.32
C ALA A 78 -8.77 -12.28 -10.85
N ILE A 79 -7.68 -12.47 -10.09
CA ILE A 79 -7.66 -12.05 -8.68
C ILE A 79 -7.69 -10.52 -8.54
N ILE A 80 -7.01 -9.78 -9.43
CA ILE A 80 -7.06 -8.30 -9.42
C ILE A 80 -8.51 -7.81 -9.64
N MET A 81 -9.20 -8.34 -10.65
CA MET A 81 -10.62 -8.00 -10.89
C MET A 81 -11.49 -8.33 -9.67
N HIS A 82 -11.30 -9.49 -9.05
CA HIS A 82 -12.06 -9.93 -7.89
C HIS A 82 -11.82 -9.02 -6.67
N LEU A 83 -10.59 -8.58 -6.42
CA LEU A 83 -10.27 -7.62 -5.35
C LEU A 83 -10.91 -6.24 -5.59
N LEU A 84 -10.96 -5.79 -6.84
CA LEU A 84 -11.66 -4.55 -7.22
C LEU A 84 -13.18 -4.67 -7.03
N ASP A 85 -13.76 -5.81 -7.40
CA ASP A 85 -15.19 -6.09 -7.20
C ASP A 85 -15.55 -6.22 -5.71
N ALA A 86 -14.58 -6.63 -4.88
CA ALA A 86 -14.69 -6.60 -3.42
C ALA A 86 -14.62 -5.19 -2.83
N GLY A 87 -14.32 -4.16 -3.61
CA GLY A 87 -14.36 -2.75 -3.21
C GLY A 87 -13.00 -2.09 -2.97
N ALA A 88 -11.90 -2.65 -3.45
CA ALA A 88 -10.62 -1.96 -3.45
C ALA A 88 -10.63 -0.74 -4.38
N TYR A 89 -10.00 0.35 -3.95
CA TYR A 89 -9.87 1.62 -4.70
C TYR A 89 -8.46 1.85 -5.23
N GLY A 90 -7.56 0.96 -4.93
CA GLY A 90 -6.20 0.93 -5.46
C GLY A 90 -5.62 -0.47 -5.46
N VAL A 91 -4.73 -0.71 -6.42
CA VAL A 91 -3.99 -1.97 -6.55
C VAL A 91 -2.50 -1.68 -6.61
N ILE A 92 -1.75 -2.30 -5.71
CA ILE A 92 -0.29 -2.42 -5.78
C ILE A 92 -0.02 -3.82 -6.31
N CYS A 93 0.64 -3.94 -7.48
CA CYS A 93 0.96 -5.22 -8.08
C CYS A 93 2.46 -5.49 -7.96
N PRO A 94 2.87 -6.59 -7.28
CA PRO A 94 4.28 -6.92 -7.08
C PRO A 94 4.96 -7.36 -8.37
N MET A 95 6.30 -7.32 -8.39
CA MET A 95 7.15 -7.97 -9.38
C MET A 95 6.88 -7.56 -10.83
N ILE A 96 6.60 -6.29 -11.09
CA ILE A 96 6.43 -5.77 -12.46
C ILE A 96 7.82 -5.52 -13.07
N ASN A 97 8.13 -6.26 -14.13
CA ASN A 97 9.46 -6.30 -14.73
C ASN A 97 9.57 -5.62 -16.10
N ASN A 98 8.45 -5.42 -16.77
CA ASN A 98 8.43 -4.87 -18.13
C ASN A 98 7.08 -4.21 -18.46
N ARG A 99 7.05 -3.53 -19.61
CA ARG A 99 5.87 -2.83 -20.10
C ARG A 99 4.66 -3.75 -20.29
N ALA A 100 4.86 -4.95 -20.83
CA ALA A 100 3.74 -5.88 -21.08
C ALA A 100 3.06 -6.32 -19.78
N GLU A 101 3.82 -6.47 -18.68
CA GLU A 101 3.29 -6.75 -17.36
C GLU A 101 2.55 -5.53 -16.77
N ALA A 102 3.07 -4.33 -16.97
CA ALA A 102 2.39 -3.09 -16.57
C ALA A 102 1.08 -2.88 -17.35
N GLU A 103 1.07 -3.15 -18.67
CA GLU A 103 -0.14 -3.11 -19.51
C GLU A 103 -1.18 -4.15 -19.06
N ARG A 104 -0.74 -5.35 -18.64
CA ARG A 104 -1.62 -6.38 -18.06
C ARG A 104 -2.26 -5.91 -16.77
N LEU A 105 -1.48 -5.32 -15.86
CA LEU A 105 -2.00 -4.73 -14.61
C LEU A 105 -3.04 -3.66 -14.89
N VAL A 106 -2.72 -2.70 -15.75
CA VAL A 106 -3.65 -1.62 -16.13
C VAL A 106 -4.92 -2.22 -16.76
N GLY A 107 -4.76 -3.16 -17.69
CA GLY A 107 -5.87 -3.83 -18.35
C GLY A 107 -6.81 -4.55 -17.38
N ALA A 108 -6.27 -5.20 -16.34
CA ALA A 108 -7.05 -5.85 -15.30
C ALA A 108 -7.86 -4.86 -14.44
N CYS A 109 -7.39 -3.61 -14.31
CA CYS A 109 -8.00 -2.58 -13.47
C CYS A 109 -8.99 -1.67 -14.19
N ARG A 110 -9.08 -1.72 -15.52
CA ARG A 110 -9.89 -0.81 -16.34
C ARG A 110 -10.94 -1.57 -17.14
N TYR A 111 -12.17 -1.04 -17.16
CA TYR A 111 -13.21 -1.53 -18.06
C TYR A 111 -12.91 -1.14 -19.51
N ALA A 112 -13.47 -1.90 -20.45
CA ALA A 112 -13.38 -1.58 -21.88
C ALA A 112 -13.93 -0.15 -22.17
N PRO A 113 -13.37 0.59 -23.14
CA PRO A 113 -12.28 0.18 -24.05
C PRO A 113 -10.86 0.38 -23.47
N ALA A 114 -10.71 0.94 -22.28
CA ALA A 114 -9.43 1.28 -21.66
C ALA A 114 -8.68 0.05 -21.10
N GLY A 115 -9.37 -1.08 -20.91
CA GLY A 115 -8.81 -2.32 -20.40
C GLY A 115 -9.68 -3.53 -20.69
N MET A 116 -9.46 -4.60 -19.92
CA MET A 116 -10.14 -5.89 -20.10
C MET A 116 -10.90 -6.33 -18.84
N ARG A 117 -11.08 -5.46 -17.85
CA ARG A 117 -11.82 -5.79 -16.63
C ARG A 117 -13.23 -6.23 -16.97
N SER A 118 -13.61 -7.44 -16.52
CA SER A 118 -14.96 -7.97 -16.68
C SER A 118 -15.96 -7.14 -15.86
N TYR A 119 -17.15 -6.94 -16.41
CA TYR A 119 -18.22 -6.22 -15.72
C TYR A 119 -18.92 -7.12 -14.70
N GLY A 120 -18.71 -6.85 -13.44
CA GLY A 120 -19.34 -7.54 -12.32
C GLY A 120 -19.00 -6.83 -11.01
N PRO A 121 -19.25 -5.50 -10.90
CA PRO A 121 -18.70 -4.68 -9.82
C PRO A 121 -19.23 -5.03 -8.42
N ALA A 122 -20.20 -5.91 -8.32
CA ALA A 122 -20.69 -6.50 -7.06
C ALA A 122 -20.67 -5.50 -5.87
N ARG A 123 -19.72 -5.70 -4.93
CA ARG A 123 -19.56 -4.84 -3.77
C ARG A 123 -18.99 -3.45 -4.12
N GLY A 124 -18.32 -3.31 -5.27
CA GLY A 124 -17.87 -2.01 -5.78
C GLY A 124 -19.01 -1.01 -5.90
N LEU A 125 -20.22 -1.45 -6.32
CA LEU A 125 -21.43 -0.61 -6.35
C LEU A 125 -21.88 -0.19 -4.94
N LEU A 126 -21.83 -1.08 -3.96
CA LEU A 126 -22.25 -0.77 -2.59
C LEU A 126 -21.30 0.23 -1.93
N TYR A 127 -20.01 0.08 -2.14
CA TYR A 127 -19.00 0.96 -1.57
C TYR A 127 -18.85 2.26 -2.37
N GLY A 128 -18.79 2.16 -3.69
CA GLY A 128 -18.49 3.26 -4.60
C GLY A 128 -19.69 4.11 -5.02
N GLY A 129 -20.89 3.54 -5.01
CA GLY A 129 -22.12 4.20 -5.46
C GLY A 129 -22.64 3.64 -6.80
N ALA A 130 -23.89 3.97 -7.12
CA ALA A 130 -24.61 3.42 -8.29
C ALA A 130 -23.95 3.77 -9.64
N ASP A 131 -23.22 4.87 -9.70
CA ASP A 131 -22.46 5.38 -10.85
C ASP A 131 -21.00 4.87 -10.88
N TYR A 132 -20.70 3.77 -10.15
CA TYR A 132 -19.36 3.20 -10.04
C TYR A 132 -18.74 2.91 -11.40
N PHE A 133 -19.50 2.31 -12.32
CA PHE A 133 -18.98 1.94 -13.64
C PHE A 133 -18.50 3.16 -14.44
N ASP A 134 -19.26 4.25 -14.40
CA ASP A 134 -18.98 5.46 -15.18
C ASP A 134 -17.68 6.14 -14.78
N HIS A 135 -17.23 5.92 -13.53
CA HIS A 135 -16.08 6.62 -12.95
C HIS A 135 -14.94 5.69 -12.52
N ALA A 136 -15.12 4.36 -12.52
CA ALA A 136 -14.15 3.42 -11.97
C ALA A 136 -12.79 3.52 -12.66
N ASN A 137 -12.75 3.70 -13.99
CA ASN A 137 -11.51 3.80 -14.75
C ASN A 137 -10.63 4.98 -14.32
N ASP A 138 -11.25 6.10 -13.91
CA ASP A 138 -10.54 7.31 -13.49
C ASP A 138 -10.29 7.35 -11.97
N THR A 139 -11.07 6.62 -11.21
CA THR A 139 -11.02 6.66 -9.73
C THR A 139 -10.04 5.67 -9.14
N ILE A 140 -9.98 4.44 -9.67
CA ILE A 140 -9.07 3.40 -9.18
C ILE A 140 -7.62 3.78 -9.49
N VAL A 141 -6.73 3.65 -8.49
CA VAL A 141 -5.30 3.92 -8.65
C VAL A 141 -4.52 2.61 -8.83
N THR A 142 -3.56 2.60 -9.76
CA THR A 142 -2.73 1.45 -10.07
C THR A 142 -1.26 1.76 -9.83
N PHE A 143 -0.59 0.90 -9.05
CA PHE A 143 0.84 0.98 -8.78
C PHE A 143 1.56 -0.29 -9.24
N ALA A 144 2.54 -0.14 -10.14
CA ALA A 144 3.48 -1.19 -10.49
C ALA A 144 4.62 -1.22 -9.46
N MET A 145 4.86 -2.37 -8.81
CA MET A 145 5.91 -2.48 -7.83
C MET A 145 7.25 -2.75 -8.50
N ILE A 146 8.24 -1.88 -8.22
CA ILE A 146 9.60 -1.93 -8.76
C ILE A 146 10.55 -2.43 -7.68
N GLU A 147 11.03 -3.65 -7.83
CA GLU A 147 11.77 -4.36 -6.80
C GLU A 147 12.74 -5.42 -7.34
N THR A 148 12.93 -5.48 -8.68
CA THR A 148 13.81 -6.43 -9.36
C THR A 148 14.81 -5.71 -10.26
N LEU A 149 15.92 -6.36 -10.61
CA LEU A 149 16.90 -5.82 -11.56
C LEU A 149 16.29 -5.62 -12.96
N GLU A 150 15.38 -6.52 -13.37
CA GLU A 150 14.69 -6.41 -14.65
C GLU A 150 13.72 -5.22 -14.65
N GLY A 151 12.94 -5.05 -13.59
CA GLY A 151 12.04 -3.89 -13.43
C GLY A 151 12.80 -2.56 -13.42
N ILE A 152 13.98 -2.51 -12.77
CA ILE A 152 14.86 -1.33 -12.79
C ILE A 152 15.37 -1.06 -14.21
N LYS A 153 15.83 -2.10 -14.92
CA LYS A 153 16.34 -1.97 -16.30
C LYS A 153 15.27 -1.45 -17.27
N ASN A 154 14.04 -1.86 -17.10
CA ASN A 154 12.90 -1.52 -17.96
C ASN A 154 12.04 -0.39 -17.37
N LEU A 155 12.53 0.35 -16.37
CA LEU A 155 11.75 1.31 -15.59
C LEU A 155 11.05 2.36 -16.46
N ASP A 156 11.73 2.90 -17.45
CA ASP A 156 11.19 3.93 -18.34
C ASP A 156 10.02 3.39 -19.19
N ASP A 157 10.15 2.16 -19.70
CA ASP A 157 9.10 1.50 -20.48
C ASP A 157 7.87 1.20 -19.61
N ILE A 158 8.08 0.80 -18.34
CA ILE A 158 7.02 0.61 -17.36
C ILE A 158 6.32 1.96 -17.09
N LEU A 159 7.08 3.01 -16.80
CA LEU A 159 6.55 4.35 -16.50
C LEU A 159 5.81 4.97 -17.69
N ALA A 160 6.24 4.66 -18.94
CA ALA A 160 5.57 5.11 -20.14
C ALA A 160 4.25 4.39 -20.44
N THR A 161 3.87 3.36 -19.65
CA THR A 161 2.64 2.59 -19.88
C THR A 161 1.40 3.48 -19.74
N PRO A 162 0.53 3.56 -20.78
CA PRO A 162 -0.72 4.31 -20.69
C PRO A 162 -1.64 3.76 -19.61
N GLY A 163 -2.28 4.64 -18.84
CA GLY A 163 -3.23 4.27 -17.80
C GLY A 163 -2.60 3.78 -16.47
N LEU A 164 -1.27 3.60 -16.41
CA LEU A 164 -0.57 3.37 -15.15
C LEU A 164 -0.53 4.68 -14.36
N ASP A 165 -0.99 4.67 -13.10
CA ASP A 165 -1.00 5.88 -12.27
C ASP A 165 0.36 6.14 -11.59
N GLY A 166 1.06 5.09 -11.17
CA GLY A 166 2.33 5.23 -10.46
C GLY A 166 3.11 3.95 -10.30
N ILE A 167 4.24 4.07 -9.61
CA ILE A 167 5.06 2.94 -9.16
C ILE A 167 5.08 2.87 -7.64
N TYR A 168 5.38 1.68 -7.13
CA TYR A 168 5.58 1.45 -5.71
C TYR A 168 6.92 0.76 -5.48
N ILE A 169 7.72 1.23 -4.53
CA ILE A 169 9.03 0.64 -4.25
C ILE A 169 8.91 -0.36 -3.10
N GLY A 170 9.37 -1.61 -3.32
CA GLY A 170 9.61 -2.63 -2.32
C GLY A 170 11.06 -2.61 -1.85
N PRO A 171 11.43 -1.87 -0.78
CA PRO A 171 12.82 -1.64 -0.46
C PRO A 171 13.61 -2.89 -0.07
N ASN A 172 12.93 -3.89 0.52
CA ASN A 172 13.59 -5.12 0.96
C ASN A 172 14.01 -6.01 -0.21
N ASP A 173 13.09 -6.22 -1.17
CA ASP A 173 13.39 -6.98 -2.38
C ASP A 173 14.40 -6.23 -3.25
N LEU A 174 14.27 -4.91 -3.35
CA LEU A 174 15.27 -4.06 -4.00
C LEU A 174 16.66 -4.22 -3.36
N ALA A 175 16.76 -4.27 -2.04
CA ALA A 175 18.02 -4.50 -1.34
C ALA A 175 18.62 -5.87 -1.69
N LEU A 176 17.80 -6.93 -1.71
CA LEU A 176 18.25 -8.28 -2.07
C LEU A 176 18.85 -8.32 -3.48
N VAL A 177 18.18 -7.76 -4.47
CA VAL A 177 18.67 -7.79 -5.87
C VAL A 177 19.88 -6.90 -6.09
N LEU A 178 20.10 -5.90 -5.24
CA LEU A 178 21.30 -5.07 -5.23
C LEU A 178 22.46 -5.68 -4.41
N GLY A 179 22.28 -6.87 -3.82
CA GLY A 179 23.25 -7.54 -2.99
C GLY A 179 23.47 -6.86 -1.63
N ALA A 180 22.46 -6.14 -1.13
CA ALA A 180 22.44 -5.55 0.19
C ALA A 180 21.56 -6.39 1.14
N ARG A 181 21.70 -6.15 2.45
CA ARG A 181 20.87 -6.84 3.45
C ARG A 181 19.51 -6.14 3.56
N PRO A 182 18.38 -6.88 3.46
CA PRO A 182 17.08 -6.34 3.78
C PRO A 182 17.00 -5.90 5.24
N GLY A 183 16.22 -4.86 5.53
CA GLY A 183 16.07 -4.37 6.89
C GLY A 183 15.18 -3.15 6.98
N THR A 184 14.91 -2.74 8.21
CA THR A 184 14.04 -1.61 8.51
C THR A 184 14.65 -0.26 8.13
N ASP A 185 15.98 -0.15 8.21
CA ASP A 185 16.73 1.05 7.82
C ASP A 185 17.76 0.65 6.76
N LEU A 186 17.45 0.95 5.49
CA LEU A 186 18.39 0.74 4.41
C LEU A 186 19.47 1.82 4.46
N THR A 187 20.63 1.46 4.97
CA THR A 187 21.83 2.33 5.06
C THR A 187 22.80 2.09 3.92
N ASP A 188 22.59 1.04 3.13
CA ASP A 188 23.43 0.75 1.95
C ASP A 188 23.23 1.82 0.88
N GLN A 189 24.36 2.47 0.48
CA GLN A 189 24.33 3.59 -0.45
C GLN A 189 23.73 3.19 -1.82
N ARG A 190 23.94 1.95 -2.26
CA ARG A 190 23.38 1.43 -3.53
C ARG A 190 21.85 1.45 -3.49
N CYS A 191 21.25 1.08 -2.34
CA CYS A 191 19.79 1.12 -2.16
C CYS A 191 19.28 2.55 -2.11
N ILE A 192 19.98 3.43 -1.39
CA ILE A 192 19.62 4.85 -1.28
C ILE A 192 19.62 5.51 -2.65
N ASP A 193 20.70 5.31 -3.42
CA ASP A 193 20.86 5.88 -4.76
C ASP A 193 19.80 5.32 -5.73
N MET A 194 19.52 4.02 -5.66
CA MET A 194 18.51 3.40 -6.52
C MET A 194 17.08 3.89 -6.20
N ILE A 195 16.74 4.01 -4.92
CA ILE A 195 15.45 4.59 -4.50
C ILE A 195 15.30 6.02 -5.02
N ALA A 196 16.37 6.83 -4.92
CA ALA A 196 16.37 8.20 -5.43
C ALA A 196 16.25 8.23 -6.96
N HIS A 197 16.93 7.32 -7.67
CA HIS A 197 16.83 7.17 -9.11
C HIS A 197 15.40 6.83 -9.55
N ILE A 198 14.77 5.80 -8.93
CA ILE A 198 13.41 5.39 -9.28
C ILE A 198 12.42 6.53 -9.03
N LEU A 199 12.54 7.24 -7.90
CA LEU A 199 11.72 8.40 -7.61
C LEU A 199 11.86 9.49 -8.69
N ALA A 200 13.09 9.84 -9.05
CA ALA A 200 13.37 10.86 -10.06
C ALA A 200 12.78 10.47 -11.43
N ARG A 201 12.87 9.18 -11.82
CA ARG A 201 12.26 8.69 -13.05
C ARG A 201 10.73 8.76 -13.01
N ALA A 202 10.11 8.34 -11.91
CA ALA A 202 8.65 8.45 -11.74
C ALA A 202 8.16 9.89 -11.91
N LYS A 203 8.85 10.85 -11.29
CA LYS A 203 8.51 12.28 -11.42
C LYS A 203 8.71 12.81 -12.84
N HIS A 204 9.78 12.39 -13.53
CA HIS A 204 10.01 12.74 -14.94
C HIS A 204 8.86 12.29 -15.86
N PHE A 205 8.27 11.13 -15.59
CA PHE A 205 7.11 10.62 -16.34
C PHE A 205 5.76 11.11 -15.80
N ASN A 206 5.74 12.05 -14.84
CA ASN A 206 4.53 12.53 -14.17
C ASN A 206 3.71 11.38 -13.54
N LYS A 207 4.39 10.38 -12.97
CA LYS A 207 3.79 9.25 -12.27
C LYS A 207 3.93 9.41 -10.76
N PHE A 208 2.95 8.90 -10.02
CA PHE A 208 3.04 8.83 -8.58
C PHE A 208 4.11 7.84 -8.14
N ALA A 209 4.75 8.13 -7.02
CA ALA A 209 5.73 7.25 -6.40
C ALA A 209 5.31 6.89 -4.97
N GLY A 210 5.07 5.60 -4.74
CA GLY A 210 4.84 5.02 -3.41
C GLY A 210 6.07 4.28 -2.91
N ILE A 211 6.20 4.15 -1.57
CA ILE A 211 7.28 3.40 -0.95
C ILE A 211 6.85 2.79 0.39
N PHE A 212 7.31 1.57 0.68
CA PHE A 212 7.21 1.00 2.02
C PHE A 212 8.30 1.56 2.93
N CYS A 213 7.92 2.03 4.13
CA CYS A 213 8.82 2.55 5.15
C CYS A 213 8.78 1.63 6.39
N ALA A 214 9.87 1.62 7.14
CA ALA A 214 9.93 0.82 8.35
C ALA A 214 9.26 1.50 9.56
N SER A 215 9.07 2.81 9.50
CA SER A 215 8.52 3.61 10.59
C SER A 215 7.96 4.94 10.10
N GLY A 216 7.21 5.62 10.97
CA GLY A 216 6.74 6.99 10.72
C GLY A 216 7.89 7.99 10.52
N ALA A 217 9.02 7.79 11.21
CA ALA A 217 10.19 8.65 11.06
C ALA A 217 10.80 8.54 9.65
N VAL A 218 10.98 7.31 9.14
CA VAL A 218 11.42 7.08 7.75
C VAL A 218 10.39 7.65 6.76
N GLY A 219 9.09 7.44 7.02
CA GLY A 219 8.01 8.01 6.21
C GLY A 219 8.08 9.53 6.11
N ALA A 220 8.40 10.22 7.21
CA ALA A 220 8.58 11.67 7.21
C ALA A 220 9.74 12.12 6.28
N ILE A 221 10.86 11.38 6.29
CA ILE A 221 11.99 11.62 5.38
C ILE A 221 11.56 11.42 3.93
N ARG A 222 10.87 10.31 3.62
CA ARG A 222 10.40 10.01 2.25
C ARG A 222 9.41 11.05 1.74
N ARG A 223 8.52 11.54 2.61
CA ARG A 223 7.61 12.65 2.28
C ARG A 223 8.38 13.90 1.84
N VAL A 224 9.43 14.28 2.57
CA VAL A 224 10.26 15.45 2.22
C VAL A 224 11.03 15.23 0.91
N GLN A 225 11.41 13.98 0.62
CA GLN A 225 12.05 13.62 -0.65
C GLN A 225 11.11 13.71 -1.86
N GLY A 226 9.78 13.83 -1.67
CA GLY A 226 8.81 14.00 -2.73
C GLY A 226 8.04 12.74 -3.11
N PHE A 227 8.01 11.70 -2.27
CA PHE A 227 7.09 10.57 -2.45
C PHE A 227 5.64 11.00 -2.27
N ASP A 228 4.73 10.40 -3.05
CA ASP A 228 3.30 10.70 -3.04
C ASP A 228 2.52 9.80 -2.08
N LEU A 229 3.02 8.57 -1.84
CA LEU A 229 2.43 7.59 -0.93
C LEU A 229 3.51 6.96 -0.06
N VAL A 230 3.42 7.10 1.25
CA VAL A 230 4.36 6.51 2.21
C VAL A 230 3.65 5.52 3.12
N THR A 231 4.04 4.25 3.04
CA THR A 231 3.55 3.22 3.97
C THR A 231 4.39 3.24 5.23
N LEU A 232 3.81 3.59 6.36
CA LEU A 232 4.56 3.88 7.58
C LEU A 232 4.95 2.62 8.36
N THR A 233 4.10 1.57 8.31
CA THR A 233 4.28 0.34 9.08
C THR A 233 3.19 -0.68 8.73
N HIS A 234 3.30 -1.90 9.26
CA HIS A 234 2.22 -2.90 9.22
C HIS A 234 1.73 -3.24 10.62
N GLU A 235 0.45 -3.63 10.75
CA GLU A 235 -0.20 -3.84 12.04
C GLU A 235 0.49 -4.93 12.89
N GLY A 236 1.02 -5.96 12.27
CA GLY A 236 1.77 -7.02 12.97
C GLY A 236 3.00 -6.48 13.70
N SER A 237 3.75 -5.55 13.07
CA SER A 237 4.87 -4.87 13.74
C SER A 237 4.40 -3.97 14.87
N LEU A 238 3.31 -3.22 14.68
CA LEU A 238 2.76 -2.36 15.73
C LEU A 238 2.38 -3.19 16.95
N LEU A 239 1.62 -4.27 16.75
CA LEU A 239 1.19 -5.17 17.83
C LEU A 239 2.39 -5.80 18.54
N SER A 240 3.33 -6.39 17.77
CA SER A 240 4.51 -7.05 18.34
C SER A 240 5.40 -6.08 19.12
N ASN A 241 5.64 -4.89 18.59
CA ASN A 241 6.48 -3.90 19.26
C ASN A 241 5.82 -3.33 20.51
N ALA A 242 4.51 -3.04 20.47
CA ALA A 242 3.77 -2.58 21.64
C ALA A 242 3.74 -3.64 22.74
N ALA A 243 3.50 -4.91 22.41
CA ALA A 243 3.53 -6.01 23.36
C ALA A 243 4.91 -6.18 24.01
N LYS A 244 5.99 -6.17 23.21
CA LYS A 244 7.37 -6.23 23.74
C LYS A 244 7.70 -5.06 24.65
N ALA A 245 7.29 -3.85 24.26
CA ALA A 245 7.48 -2.65 25.09
C ALA A 245 6.74 -2.74 26.41
N ALA A 246 5.50 -3.23 26.43
CA ALA A 246 4.72 -3.44 27.63
C ALA A 246 5.38 -4.45 28.59
N VAL A 247 5.85 -5.58 28.07
CA VAL A 247 6.60 -6.59 28.86
C VAL A 247 7.88 -5.99 29.42
N ALA A 248 8.66 -5.30 28.62
CA ALA A 248 9.91 -4.66 29.08
C ALA A 248 9.64 -3.62 30.17
N ALA A 249 8.60 -2.81 30.02
CA ALA A 249 8.21 -1.82 31.04
C ALA A 249 7.77 -2.48 32.38
N ALA A 250 7.03 -3.60 32.28
CA ALA A 250 6.60 -4.33 33.48
C ALA A 250 7.76 -5.00 34.27
N LEU A 251 8.83 -5.37 33.55
CA LEU A 251 10.02 -5.99 34.12
C LEU A 251 11.10 -4.98 34.57
N ALA A 252 10.97 -3.72 34.20
CA ALA A 252 11.88 -2.68 34.60
C ALA A 252 11.68 -2.32 36.08
N PRO A 253 12.73 -1.91 36.82
CA PRO A 253 12.56 -1.38 38.19
C PRO A 253 11.59 -0.18 38.17
N PRO A 254 10.67 -0.08 39.14
CA PRO A 254 9.77 1.07 39.19
C PRO A 254 10.58 2.38 39.34
N PRO A 255 10.09 3.50 38.80
CA PRO A 255 10.75 4.79 38.98
C PRO A 255 10.92 5.11 40.48
N ALA A 256 12.09 5.66 40.83
CA ALA A 256 12.35 6.02 42.24
C ALA A 256 11.26 6.97 42.79
N GLY A 257 10.61 6.57 43.91
CA GLY A 257 9.54 7.34 44.55
C GLY A 257 8.12 7.08 43.99
N SER A 258 7.91 6.12 43.07
CA SER A 258 6.58 5.69 42.68
C SER A 258 6.00 4.69 43.69
N GLU A 259 5.13 5.16 44.60
CA GLU A 259 4.23 4.23 45.28
C GLU A 259 3.26 3.62 44.24
N PRO A 260 2.95 2.31 44.33
CA PRO A 260 2.02 1.69 43.41
C PRO A 260 0.63 2.29 43.61
N LYS A 261 0.22 3.21 42.74
CA LYS A 261 -1.19 3.59 42.63
C LYS A 261 -1.93 2.40 42.05
N VAL A 262 -2.70 1.70 42.89
CA VAL A 262 -3.64 0.67 42.42
C VAL A 262 -4.70 1.39 41.60
N SER A 263 -4.53 1.37 40.29
CA SER A 263 -5.58 1.73 39.35
C SER A 263 -6.61 0.61 39.35
N THR A 264 -7.75 0.85 39.95
CA THR A 264 -8.95 0.02 39.75
C THR A 264 -9.49 0.35 38.39
N GLY A 265 -8.90 -0.24 37.35
CA GLY A 265 -9.26 0.07 35.99
C GLY A 265 -10.12 -1.01 35.37
N TYR A 266 -11.29 -0.64 34.99
CA TYR A 266 -11.87 -0.79 33.64
C TYR A 266 -12.53 0.54 33.34
#